data_ba2fa457f0da0eb2a8dee3d8d01dd667
#
_entry.id   ba2fa457f0da0eb2a8dee3d8d01dd667
#
_cell.length_a   1.000
_cell.length_b   1.000
_cell.length_c   1.000
_cell.angle_alpha   90.00
_cell.angle_beta   90.00
_cell.angle_gamma   90.00
#
_symmetry.space_group_name_H-M   'P 1'
#
loop_
_entity.id
_entity.type
_entity.pdbx_description
1 polymer ?
#
loop_
_entity_poly.entity_id
_entity_poly.type
_entity_poly.pdbx_seq_one_letter_code
_entity_poly.pdbx_strand_id
1 'polypeptide(L)'
;DRFSYPNGEDRALYWVDVDRSGAKEYVQGYVKYFIDCHVAFLRIDFLSWYEDGMDKGKQIGRNHGSANYRKVLEWIKEAAGDQIMISLVMPHLKNNGENEFGMGQMARINEDSGTGGWDTFSDRNRGLHFDYWSQCTTAFEGLIYWSKIFADHNMIMDADMLRLNTFANDEECKSAVSLELIAGAPLDIADQY
;
A
#
# COMPACT_ATOMS: atom_id res chain seq x y z
N ASP A 1 -21.08 1.21 0.89
CA ASP A 1 -21.28 1.58 -0.52
C ASP A 1 -20.61 0.55 -1.43
N ARG A 2 -21.25 0.27 -2.56
CA ARG A 2 -20.72 -0.63 -3.58
C ARG A 2 -19.71 0.14 -4.46
N PHE A 3 -18.61 -0.52 -4.84
CA PHE A 3 -17.72 0.00 -5.86
C PHE A 3 -17.50 -1.01 -7.00
N SER A 4 -17.17 -0.51 -8.18
CA SER A 4 -16.92 -1.32 -9.36
C SER A 4 -15.42 -1.52 -9.56
N TYR A 5 -15.01 -2.77 -9.70
CA TYR A 5 -13.61 -3.07 -10.01
C TYR A 5 -13.25 -2.56 -11.43
N PRO A 6 -12.08 -1.93 -11.65
CA PRO A 6 -11.75 -1.26 -12.92
C PRO A 6 -11.77 -2.15 -14.16
N ASN A 7 -11.53 -3.44 -14.01
CA ASN A 7 -11.51 -4.42 -15.10
C ASN A 7 -12.90 -4.90 -15.55
N GLY A 8 -13.98 -4.35 -14.97
CA GLY A 8 -15.36 -4.70 -15.33
C GLY A 8 -15.86 -6.03 -14.74
N GLU A 9 -15.07 -6.70 -13.91
CA GLU A 9 -15.56 -7.86 -13.16
C GLU A 9 -16.60 -7.41 -12.14
N ASP A 10 -17.80 -8.00 -12.19
CA ASP A 10 -18.88 -7.72 -11.23
C ASP A 10 -18.60 -8.45 -9.91
N ARG A 11 -17.60 -7.99 -9.18
CA ARG A 11 -17.35 -8.43 -7.81
C ARG A 11 -18.16 -7.57 -6.86
N ALA A 12 -18.93 -8.21 -6.00
CA ALA A 12 -19.70 -7.53 -4.96
C ALA A 12 -18.75 -7.04 -3.84
N LEU A 13 -18.04 -5.97 -4.10
CA LEU A 13 -17.17 -5.30 -3.12
C LEU A 13 -17.90 -4.09 -2.55
N TYR A 14 -17.74 -3.89 -1.24
CA TYR A 14 -18.45 -2.84 -0.51
C TYR A 14 -17.48 -2.09 0.41
N TRP A 15 -17.59 -0.77 0.39
CA TRP A 15 -16.90 0.09 1.33
C TRP A 15 -17.67 0.23 2.65
N VAL A 16 -16.95 0.34 3.75
CA VAL A 16 -17.54 0.69 5.04
C VAL A 16 -17.98 2.14 5.02
N ASP A 17 -19.23 2.40 5.37
CA ASP A 17 -19.76 3.73 5.59
C ASP A 17 -19.53 4.12 7.05
N VAL A 18 -18.52 4.97 7.29
CA VAL A 18 -18.07 5.35 8.64
C VAL A 18 -19.09 6.15 9.44
N ASP A 19 -20.13 6.66 8.80
CA ASP A 19 -21.20 7.42 9.46
C ASP A 19 -22.33 6.50 9.95
N ARG A 20 -22.26 5.20 9.65
CA ARG A 20 -23.23 4.22 10.13
C ARG A 20 -22.93 3.75 11.55
N SER A 21 -23.98 3.62 12.35
CA SER A 21 -23.87 2.96 13.66
C SER A 21 -23.33 1.54 13.49
N GLY A 22 -22.36 1.15 14.33
CA GLY A 22 -21.69 -0.15 14.26
C GLY A 22 -20.53 -0.23 13.27
N ALA A 23 -20.24 0.81 12.50
CA ALA A 23 -19.12 0.80 11.53
C ALA A 23 -17.76 0.64 12.22
N LYS A 24 -17.54 1.35 13.31
CA LYS A 24 -16.31 1.22 14.11
C LYS A 24 -16.15 -0.19 14.66
N GLU A 25 -17.19 -0.69 15.28
CA GLU A 25 -17.22 -2.03 15.89
C GLU A 25 -16.98 -3.11 14.84
N TYR A 26 -17.54 -2.95 13.63
CA TYR A 26 -17.31 -3.86 12.51
C TYR A 26 -15.85 -3.89 12.08
N VAL A 27 -15.24 -2.72 11.82
CA VAL A 27 -13.83 -2.62 11.41
C VAL A 27 -12.91 -3.18 12.50
N GLN A 28 -13.13 -2.79 13.74
CA GLN A 28 -12.33 -3.26 14.88
C GLN A 28 -12.52 -4.75 15.14
N GLY A 29 -13.75 -5.26 14.98
CA GLY A 29 -14.04 -6.68 15.10
C GLY A 29 -13.32 -7.51 14.05
N TYR A 30 -13.17 -6.98 12.83
CA TYR A 30 -12.41 -7.64 11.78
C TYR A 30 -10.91 -7.76 12.09
N VAL A 31 -10.31 -6.69 12.62
CA VAL A 31 -8.90 -6.73 13.06
C VAL A 31 -8.72 -7.71 14.23
N LYS A 32 -9.61 -7.67 15.23
CA LYS A 32 -9.57 -8.57 16.38
C LYS A 32 -9.72 -10.03 15.98
N TYR A 33 -10.56 -10.33 15.00
CA TYR A 33 -10.69 -11.68 14.46
C TYR A 33 -9.35 -12.24 13.97
N PHE A 34 -8.56 -11.44 13.24
CA PHE A 34 -7.23 -11.88 12.80
C PHE A 34 -6.24 -12.04 13.95
N ILE A 35 -6.31 -11.20 14.97
CA ILE A 35 -5.51 -11.35 16.19
C ILE A 35 -5.86 -12.65 16.91
N ASP A 36 -7.15 -12.97 17.05
CA ASP A 36 -7.61 -14.21 17.66
C ASP A 36 -7.20 -15.45 16.86
N CYS A 37 -7.03 -15.30 15.53
CA CYS A 37 -6.45 -16.32 14.66
C CYS A 37 -4.92 -16.41 14.72
N HIS A 38 -4.27 -15.66 15.61
CA HIS A 38 -2.80 -15.58 15.75
C HIS A 38 -2.08 -15.06 14.49
N VAL A 39 -2.73 -14.23 13.70
CA VAL A 39 -2.11 -13.53 12.56
C VAL A 39 -1.25 -12.40 13.11
N ALA A 40 0.05 -12.42 12.79
CA ALA A 40 1.00 -11.41 13.26
C ALA A 40 1.20 -10.24 12.29
N PHE A 41 0.75 -10.38 11.04
CA PHE A 41 0.92 -9.39 9.98
C PHE A 41 -0.36 -9.29 9.12
N LEU A 42 -0.89 -8.08 8.95
CA LEU A 42 -2.10 -7.81 8.19
C LEU A 42 -1.84 -6.74 7.13
N ARG A 43 -2.05 -7.10 5.87
CA ARG A 43 -2.05 -6.14 4.75
C ARG A 43 -3.46 -5.65 4.49
N ILE A 44 -3.62 -4.33 4.36
CA ILE A 44 -4.90 -3.67 4.10
C ILE A 44 -4.79 -2.96 2.77
N ASP A 45 -5.57 -3.40 1.80
CA ASP A 45 -5.47 -2.96 0.40
C ASP A 45 -6.57 -1.98 -0.02
N PHE A 46 -6.38 -1.39 -1.20
CA PHE A 46 -7.32 -0.45 -1.86
C PHE A 46 -7.58 0.85 -1.08
N LEU A 47 -6.64 1.29 -0.29
CA LEU A 47 -6.82 2.42 0.63
C LEU A 47 -7.08 3.74 -0.10
N SER A 48 -6.34 4.04 -1.17
CA SER A 48 -6.58 5.25 -1.99
C SER A 48 -7.94 5.24 -2.68
N TRP A 49 -8.40 4.07 -3.11
CA TRP A 49 -9.72 3.94 -3.71
C TRP A 49 -10.85 4.22 -2.71
N TYR A 50 -10.65 3.85 -1.45
CA TYR A 50 -11.58 4.23 -0.40
C TYR A 50 -11.59 5.74 -0.18
N GLU A 51 -10.41 6.37 -0.15
CA GLU A 51 -10.29 7.81 0.12
C GLU A 51 -10.98 8.64 -0.94
N ASP A 52 -10.66 8.48 -2.23
CA ASP A 52 -11.13 9.36 -3.30
C ASP A 52 -12.13 8.75 -4.29
N GLY A 53 -12.32 7.43 -4.25
CA GLY A 53 -13.23 6.72 -5.16
C GLY A 53 -12.71 6.64 -6.59
N MET A 54 -11.39 6.83 -6.80
CA MET A 54 -10.78 6.93 -8.12
C MET A 54 -9.73 5.83 -8.34
N ASP A 55 -9.59 5.40 -9.59
CA ASP A 55 -8.48 4.60 -10.07
C ASP A 55 -7.92 5.24 -11.33
N LYS A 56 -6.68 5.76 -11.28
CA LYS A 56 -5.97 6.40 -12.40
C LYS A 56 -6.86 7.38 -13.19
N GLY A 57 -7.56 8.25 -12.47
CA GLY A 57 -8.45 9.26 -13.06
C GLY A 57 -9.85 8.76 -13.44
N LYS A 58 -10.17 7.48 -13.23
CA LYS A 58 -11.49 6.91 -13.48
C LYS A 58 -12.25 6.73 -12.17
N GLN A 59 -13.48 7.23 -12.10
CA GLN A 59 -14.34 7.01 -10.94
C GLN A 59 -14.78 5.54 -10.87
N ILE A 60 -14.51 4.91 -9.72
CA ILE A 60 -14.86 3.51 -9.42
C ILE A 60 -15.84 3.39 -8.25
N GLY A 61 -15.91 4.40 -7.41
CA GLY A 61 -16.77 4.39 -6.23
C GLY A 61 -17.02 5.78 -5.67
N ARG A 62 -17.52 5.82 -4.43
CA ARG A 62 -17.75 7.06 -3.69
C ARG A 62 -16.43 7.61 -3.18
N ASN A 63 -16.24 8.92 -3.28
CA ASN A 63 -15.21 9.64 -2.55
C ASN A 63 -15.66 9.75 -1.07
N HIS A 64 -14.92 9.11 -0.16
CA HIS A 64 -15.18 9.19 1.29
C HIS A 64 -14.44 10.37 1.94
N GLY A 65 -13.41 10.87 1.26
CA GLY A 65 -12.57 11.99 1.70
C GLY A 65 -11.52 11.61 2.75
N SER A 66 -10.53 12.48 2.85
CA SER A 66 -9.35 12.29 3.72
C SER A 66 -9.72 12.11 5.20
N ALA A 67 -10.71 12.85 5.71
CA ALA A 67 -11.12 12.73 7.11
C ALA A 67 -11.72 11.35 7.44
N ASN A 68 -12.56 10.80 6.57
CA ASN A 68 -13.12 9.47 6.77
C ASN A 68 -12.08 8.36 6.55
N TYR A 69 -11.18 8.57 5.60
CA TYR A 69 -10.02 7.69 5.39
C TYR A 69 -9.16 7.63 6.65
N ARG A 70 -8.73 8.76 7.19
CA ARG A 70 -7.97 8.84 8.43
C ARG A 70 -8.68 8.18 9.60
N LYS A 71 -9.99 8.42 9.75
CA LYS A 71 -10.83 7.83 10.80
C LYS A 71 -10.84 6.29 10.75
N VAL A 72 -10.92 5.69 9.55
CA VAL A 72 -10.84 4.22 9.41
C VAL A 72 -9.47 3.69 9.80
N LEU A 73 -8.40 4.34 9.39
CA LEU A 73 -7.03 3.96 9.77
C LEU A 73 -6.83 4.03 11.29
N GLU A 74 -7.37 5.05 11.95
CA GLU A 74 -7.35 5.18 13.41
C GLU A 74 -8.08 4.03 14.11
N TRP A 75 -9.24 3.62 13.61
CA TRP A 75 -9.98 2.46 14.17
C TRP A 75 -9.21 1.14 14.01
N ILE A 76 -8.56 0.96 12.87
CA ILE A 76 -7.70 -0.20 12.63
C ILE A 76 -6.52 -0.21 13.58
N LYS A 77 -5.81 0.92 13.69
CA LYS A 77 -4.67 1.08 14.61
C LYS A 77 -5.05 0.85 16.07
N GLU A 78 -6.18 1.42 16.50
CA GLU A 78 -6.71 1.23 17.85
C GLU A 78 -7.00 -0.24 18.17
N ALA A 79 -7.57 -0.98 17.20
CA ALA A 79 -7.84 -2.40 17.37
C ALA A 79 -6.59 -3.27 17.30
N ALA A 80 -5.63 -2.90 16.47
CA ALA A 80 -4.38 -3.64 16.29
C ALA A 80 -3.48 -3.56 17.53
N GLY A 81 -3.40 -2.38 18.16
CA GLY A 81 -2.45 -2.14 19.24
C GLY A 81 -1.04 -2.55 18.85
N ASP A 82 -0.38 -3.31 19.71
CA ASP A 82 0.94 -3.91 19.47
C ASP A 82 0.86 -5.42 19.12
N GLN A 83 -0.35 -5.93 18.86
CA GLN A 83 -0.57 -7.37 18.70
C GLN A 83 -0.40 -7.84 17.25
N ILE A 84 -0.57 -6.94 16.28
CA ILE A 84 -0.51 -7.26 14.86
C ILE A 84 0.15 -6.11 14.10
N MET A 85 1.09 -6.43 13.23
CA MET A 85 1.74 -5.47 12.35
C MET A 85 0.81 -5.12 11.19
N ILE A 86 0.61 -3.83 10.93
CA ILE A 86 -0.23 -3.33 9.84
C ILE A 86 0.64 -2.83 8.69
N SER A 87 0.39 -3.36 7.50
CA SER A 87 0.91 -2.87 6.22
C SER A 87 -0.21 -2.19 5.43
N LEU A 88 0.00 -0.94 5.08
CA LEU A 88 -0.93 -0.14 4.29
C LEU A 88 -0.60 -0.33 2.80
N VAL A 89 -1.55 -0.89 2.03
CA VAL A 89 -1.38 -1.16 0.60
C VAL A 89 -2.25 -0.22 -0.21
N MET A 90 -1.72 0.26 -1.33
CA MET A 90 -2.30 1.35 -2.10
C MET A 90 -2.63 2.60 -1.25
N PRO A 91 -1.78 3.03 -0.30
CA PRO A 91 -2.04 4.24 0.47
C PRO A 91 -1.86 5.45 -0.44
N HIS A 92 -2.64 6.50 -0.26
CA HIS A 92 -2.54 7.68 -1.15
C HIS A 92 -1.26 8.47 -0.94
N LEU A 93 -0.72 8.49 0.27
CA LEU A 93 0.50 9.20 0.67
C LEU A 93 0.48 10.70 0.30
N LYS A 94 -0.70 11.31 0.21
CA LYS A 94 -0.86 12.74 -0.04
C LYS A 94 -0.18 13.56 1.05
N ASN A 95 0.29 14.75 0.69
CA ASN A 95 0.96 15.66 1.62
C ASN A 95 2.08 14.96 2.42
N ASN A 96 2.91 14.18 1.75
CA ASN A 96 3.98 13.38 2.36
C ASN A 96 3.48 12.35 3.37
N GLY A 97 2.35 11.71 3.12
CA GLY A 97 1.82 10.64 3.97
C GLY A 97 1.11 11.13 5.24
N GLU A 98 0.56 12.35 5.23
CA GLU A 98 -0.12 12.96 6.39
C GLU A 98 -1.16 12.04 7.04
N ASN A 99 -1.90 11.27 6.25
CA ASN A 99 -2.92 10.36 6.76
C ASN A 99 -2.37 9.02 7.22
N GLU A 100 -1.28 8.56 6.64
CA GLU A 100 -0.77 7.20 6.83
C GLU A 100 0.26 7.10 7.93
N PHE A 101 1.09 8.14 8.11
CA PHE A 101 2.14 8.07 9.13
C PHE A 101 1.57 7.91 10.54
N GLY A 102 2.10 6.88 11.22
CA GLY A 102 1.65 6.46 12.51
C GLY A 102 0.37 5.59 12.50
N MET A 103 -0.18 5.22 11.34
CA MET A 103 -1.37 4.37 11.25
C MET A 103 -1.05 2.89 10.99
N GLY A 104 0.14 2.59 10.58
CA GLY A 104 0.70 1.26 10.42
C GLY A 104 2.21 1.29 10.61
N GLN A 105 2.86 0.14 10.50
CA GLN A 105 4.31 0.01 10.60
C GLN A 105 4.97 0.01 9.21
N MET A 106 4.21 -0.29 8.17
CA MET A 106 4.69 -0.40 6.78
C MET A 106 3.68 0.22 5.83
N ALA A 107 4.15 0.79 4.72
CA ALA A 107 3.29 1.20 3.62
C ALA A 107 3.94 0.98 2.25
N ARG A 108 3.11 0.60 1.29
CA ARG A 108 3.48 0.44 -0.11
C ARG A 108 3.75 1.80 -0.74
N ILE A 109 4.86 1.92 -1.47
CA ILE A 109 5.35 3.19 -2.01
C ILE A 109 5.28 3.30 -3.54
N ASN A 110 5.07 2.22 -4.26
CA ASN A 110 5.05 2.17 -5.73
C ASN A 110 3.97 1.22 -6.26
N GLU A 111 3.74 1.28 -7.58
CA GLU A 111 2.84 0.35 -8.27
C GLU A 111 3.31 -1.11 -8.14
N ASP A 112 2.41 -2.06 -8.47
CA ASP A 112 2.73 -3.47 -8.46
C ASP A 112 3.94 -3.77 -9.35
N SER A 113 4.86 -4.59 -8.85
CA SER A 113 6.03 -5.07 -9.59
C SER A 113 5.66 -5.95 -10.78
N GLY A 114 4.41 -6.40 -10.84
CA GLY A 114 3.79 -7.05 -11.97
C GLY A 114 4.58 -8.27 -12.46
N THR A 115 5.06 -8.17 -13.70
CA THR A 115 5.82 -9.25 -14.36
C THR A 115 7.28 -9.32 -13.91
N GLY A 116 7.77 -8.33 -13.17
CA GLY A 116 9.17 -8.24 -12.75
C GLY A 116 10.09 -7.66 -13.82
N GLY A 117 11.39 -7.89 -13.67
CA GLY A 117 12.45 -7.38 -14.54
C GLY A 117 12.84 -5.93 -14.25
N TRP A 118 13.93 -5.50 -14.90
CA TRP A 118 14.50 -4.17 -14.66
C TRP A 118 13.58 -3.03 -15.06
N ASP A 119 12.86 -3.15 -16.16
CA ASP A 119 11.95 -2.10 -16.63
C ASP A 119 10.78 -1.87 -15.67
N THR A 120 10.31 -2.90 -14.98
CA THR A 120 9.30 -2.77 -13.94
C THR A 120 9.89 -2.16 -12.67
N PHE A 121 11.11 -2.54 -12.31
CA PHE A 121 11.80 -2.05 -11.13
C PHE A 121 12.26 -0.59 -11.29
N SER A 122 12.73 -0.17 -12.47
CA SER A 122 13.41 1.12 -12.71
C SER A 122 13.17 1.73 -14.09
N ASP A 123 11.94 1.76 -14.57
CA ASP A 123 11.64 2.40 -15.86
C ASP A 123 11.65 3.93 -15.73
N ARG A 124 12.69 4.56 -16.26
CA ARG A 124 12.86 6.02 -16.27
C ARG A 124 11.77 6.82 -17.00
N ASN A 125 10.96 6.16 -17.83
CA ASN A 125 9.88 6.83 -18.57
C ASN A 125 8.58 6.88 -17.75
N ARG A 126 8.52 6.24 -16.61
CA ARG A 126 7.29 6.14 -15.82
C ARG A 126 7.04 7.36 -14.95
N GLY A 127 8.01 7.87 -14.25
CA GLY A 127 7.93 9.13 -13.52
C GLY A 127 7.11 9.10 -12.23
N LEU A 128 6.74 10.28 -11.72
CA LEU A 128 6.01 10.48 -10.48
C LEU A 128 4.59 10.96 -10.76
N HIS A 129 3.64 10.49 -9.95
CA HIS A 129 2.25 10.91 -9.97
C HIS A 129 1.85 11.44 -8.57
N PHE A 130 1.48 12.71 -8.48
CA PHE A 130 1.14 13.31 -7.18
C PHE A 130 -0.37 13.35 -6.88
N ASP A 131 -1.20 13.11 -7.88
CA ASP A 131 -2.66 13.26 -7.79
C ASP A 131 -3.40 11.95 -7.51
N TYR A 132 -2.74 10.81 -7.62
CA TYR A 132 -3.34 9.50 -7.38
C TYR A 132 -2.29 8.47 -6.92
N TRP A 133 -2.77 7.34 -6.43
CA TRP A 133 -1.96 6.16 -6.19
C TRP A 133 -1.47 5.57 -7.56
N SER A 134 -0.26 5.19 -7.71
CA SER A 134 0.85 5.40 -6.79
C SER A 134 1.58 6.68 -7.19
N GLN A 135 2.16 7.39 -6.24
CA GLN A 135 2.96 8.57 -6.55
C GLN A 135 4.27 8.21 -7.26
N CYS A 136 4.83 7.04 -6.95
CA CYS A 136 5.99 6.47 -7.63
C CYS A 136 5.55 5.24 -8.43
N THR A 137 5.90 5.19 -9.70
CA THR A 137 5.50 4.08 -10.58
C THR A 137 6.45 2.90 -10.49
N THR A 138 7.68 3.09 -10.02
CA THR A 138 8.69 2.04 -9.87
C THR A 138 9.25 1.99 -8.46
N ALA A 139 9.76 0.82 -8.07
CA ALA A 139 10.43 0.63 -6.80
C ALA A 139 11.68 1.52 -6.67
N PHE A 140 12.46 1.67 -7.73
CA PHE A 140 13.66 2.51 -7.74
C PHE A 140 13.34 3.97 -7.38
N GLU A 141 12.35 4.56 -8.02
CA GLU A 141 11.91 5.93 -7.74
C GLU A 141 11.31 6.05 -6.34
N GLY A 142 10.47 5.08 -5.97
CA GLY A 142 9.82 5.05 -4.67
C GLY A 142 10.81 4.99 -3.51
N LEU A 143 11.77 4.09 -3.58
CA LEU A 143 12.80 3.93 -2.56
C LEU A 143 13.65 5.20 -2.38
N ILE A 144 14.01 5.87 -3.48
CA ILE A 144 14.78 7.13 -3.42
C ILE A 144 13.93 8.27 -2.87
N TYR A 145 12.72 8.43 -3.40
CA TYR A 145 11.84 9.56 -3.02
C TYR A 145 11.40 9.48 -1.56
N TRP A 146 10.96 8.29 -1.11
CA TRP A 146 10.36 8.12 0.20
C TRP A 146 11.35 7.83 1.32
N SER A 147 12.59 7.44 1.04
CA SER A 147 13.54 6.95 2.05
C SER A 147 13.70 7.86 3.26
N LYS A 148 13.94 9.16 3.02
CA LYS A 148 14.07 10.11 4.12
C LYS A 148 12.74 10.35 4.85
N ILE A 149 11.64 10.47 4.12
CA ILE A 149 10.33 10.77 4.67
C ILE A 149 9.88 9.63 5.60
N PHE A 150 10.00 8.39 5.16
CA PHE A 150 9.66 7.22 5.96
C PHE A 150 10.57 7.04 7.17
N ALA A 151 11.88 7.30 7.02
CA ALA A 151 12.82 7.26 8.12
C ALA A 151 12.48 8.30 9.22
N ASP A 152 12.13 9.52 8.83
CA ASP A 152 11.73 10.57 9.77
C ASP A 152 10.46 10.21 10.55
N HIS A 153 9.62 9.31 10.03
CA HIS A 153 8.39 8.83 10.66
C HIS A 153 8.48 7.42 11.25
N ASN A 154 9.68 6.81 11.22
CA ASN A 154 9.92 5.46 11.72
C ASN A 154 8.96 4.41 11.12
N MET A 155 8.75 4.47 9.80
CA MET A 155 7.87 3.59 9.05
C MET A 155 8.67 2.84 7.99
N ILE A 156 8.31 1.59 7.71
CA ILE A 156 8.98 0.73 6.73
C ILE A 156 8.37 0.97 5.34
N MET A 157 9.23 1.18 4.35
CA MET A 157 8.82 1.22 2.95
C MET A 157 8.57 -0.20 2.42
N ASP A 158 7.44 -0.41 1.75
CA ASP A 158 7.14 -1.62 0.99
C ASP A 158 7.31 -1.30 -0.50
N ALA A 159 8.39 -1.82 -1.09
CA ALA A 159 8.68 -1.63 -2.53
C ALA A 159 8.07 -2.74 -3.40
N ASP A 160 7.16 -3.54 -2.84
CA ASP A 160 6.60 -4.74 -3.45
C ASP A 160 7.60 -5.90 -3.55
N MET A 161 7.20 -6.92 -4.26
CA MET A 161 8.00 -8.13 -4.44
C MET A 161 9.05 -7.98 -5.54
N LEU A 162 10.21 -8.57 -5.31
CA LEU A 162 11.21 -8.83 -6.34
C LEU A 162 10.96 -10.21 -6.98
N ARG A 163 11.04 -10.26 -8.29
CA ARG A 163 11.05 -11.50 -9.05
C ARG A 163 12.43 -11.68 -9.66
N LEU A 164 13.34 -12.24 -8.86
CA LEU A 164 14.78 -12.30 -9.19
C LEU A 164 15.06 -13.05 -10.48
N ASN A 165 14.27 -14.09 -10.79
CA ASN A 165 14.38 -14.88 -12.01
C ASN A 165 13.90 -14.17 -13.28
N THR A 166 13.43 -12.93 -13.17
CA THR A 166 12.97 -12.12 -14.32
C THR A 166 13.96 -11.05 -14.75
N PHE A 167 15.03 -10.80 -13.99
CA PHE A 167 16.09 -9.88 -14.39
C PHE A 167 16.94 -10.49 -15.50
N ALA A 168 17.42 -9.67 -16.44
CA ALA A 168 18.17 -10.13 -17.60
C ALA A 168 19.60 -10.61 -17.26
N ASN A 169 20.16 -10.12 -16.14
CA ASN A 169 21.52 -10.45 -15.69
C ASN A 169 21.69 -10.25 -14.18
N ASP A 170 22.79 -10.76 -13.65
CA ASP A 170 23.12 -10.69 -12.22
C ASP A 170 23.32 -9.26 -11.71
N GLU A 171 23.78 -8.34 -12.54
CA GLU A 171 24.07 -6.96 -12.16
C GLU A 171 22.77 -6.21 -11.89
N GLU A 172 21.72 -6.42 -12.69
CA GLU A 172 20.39 -5.87 -12.44
C GLU A 172 19.81 -6.43 -11.15
N CYS A 173 19.87 -7.76 -10.97
CA CYS A 173 19.39 -8.42 -9.77
C CYS A 173 20.12 -7.90 -8.51
N LYS A 174 21.44 -7.82 -8.51
CA LYS A 174 22.25 -7.30 -7.41
C LYS A 174 21.94 -5.82 -7.14
N SER A 175 21.70 -5.03 -8.18
CA SER A 175 21.36 -3.61 -8.03
C SER A 175 20.02 -3.42 -7.35
N ALA A 176 19.00 -4.17 -7.76
CA ALA A 176 17.66 -4.13 -7.16
C ALA A 176 17.70 -4.53 -5.68
N VAL A 177 18.28 -5.68 -5.36
CA VAL A 177 18.43 -6.17 -3.98
C VAL A 177 19.24 -5.19 -3.13
N SER A 178 20.35 -4.65 -3.67
CA SER A 178 21.19 -3.71 -2.92
C SER A 178 20.45 -2.42 -2.59
N LEU A 179 19.64 -1.91 -3.52
CA LEU A 179 18.87 -0.69 -3.28
C LEU A 179 17.83 -0.90 -2.19
N GLU A 180 17.07 -1.99 -2.20
CA GLU A 180 16.09 -2.29 -1.15
C GLU A 180 16.76 -2.44 0.22
N LEU A 181 17.88 -3.17 0.30
CA LEU A 181 18.64 -3.32 1.54
C LEU A 181 19.17 -1.98 2.08
N ILE A 182 19.73 -1.14 1.20
CA ILE A 182 20.25 0.18 1.60
C ILE A 182 19.12 1.10 2.06
N ALA A 183 17.98 1.03 1.40
CA ALA A 183 16.80 1.83 1.75
C ALA A 183 16.07 1.32 3.00
N GLY A 184 16.40 0.12 3.49
CA GLY A 184 15.76 -0.50 4.65
C GLY A 184 14.36 -1.07 4.34
N ALA A 185 14.07 -1.35 3.08
CA ALA A 185 12.87 -2.06 2.66
C ALA A 185 13.00 -3.56 2.94
N PRO A 186 11.91 -4.28 3.23
CA PRO A 186 11.94 -5.74 3.32
C PRO A 186 12.18 -6.34 1.94
N LEU A 187 12.94 -7.43 1.88
CA LEU A 187 13.06 -8.23 0.67
C LEU A 187 11.91 -9.25 0.62
N ASP A 188 10.95 -8.98 -0.24
CA ASP A 188 9.86 -9.92 -0.55
C ASP A 188 10.16 -10.57 -1.91
N ILE A 189 10.42 -11.88 -1.94
CA ILE A 189 10.84 -12.60 -3.15
C ILE A 189 9.71 -13.49 -3.63
N ALA A 190 9.24 -13.25 -4.85
CA ALA A 190 8.11 -13.95 -5.46
C ALA A 190 8.48 -14.58 -6.81
N ASP A 191 9.56 -15.36 -6.83
CA ASP A 191 9.96 -16.12 -7.99
C ASP A 191 8.94 -17.22 -8.32
N GLN A 192 8.68 -17.41 -9.60
CA GLN A 192 7.90 -18.55 -10.08
C GLN A 192 8.83 -19.75 -10.31
N TYR A 193 8.50 -20.87 -9.73
CA TYR A 193 9.18 -22.15 -9.92
C TYR A 193 8.57 -22.94 -11.07
#